data_38050d1acea96ce7cc7b2da61d154aa4
#
_entry.id   38050d1acea96ce7cc7b2da61d154aa4
#
_cell.length_a   1.000
_cell.length_b   1.000
_cell.length_c   1.000
_cell.angle_alpha   90.00
_cell.angle_beta   90.00
_cell.angle_gamma   90.00
#
_symmetry.space_group_name_H-M   'P 1'
#
loop_
_entity.id
_entity.type
_entity.pdbx_description
1 polymer ?
#
loop_
_entity_poly.entity_id
_entity_poly.type
_entity_poly.pdbx_seq_one_letter_code
_entity_poly.pdbx_strand_id
1 'polypeptide(L)'
;MILLTRVDHRLLHGQVAFSWTQNLGADCILIANDDVPTNDLRKTTIKLAKPQGVKLVIKNIEDSIAALESGVTDKYKLFIVVESVEDAYRIAKNCPDITEINLGGTKVREDTKNISKAINVTSKELNLLDELVSLGKKVEIRQVPSDKLLLYKDVR
;
A
#
# COMPACT_ATOMS: atom_id res chain seq x y z
N MET A 1 13.35 -7.48 2.98
CA MET A 1 13.37 -6.01 3.21
C MET A 1 12.12 -5.38 2.65
N ILE A 2 11.37 -4.66 3.47
CA ILE A 2 10.15 -3.98 3.03
C ILE A 2 10.53 -2.61 2.48
N LEU A 3 10.28 -2.39 1.19
CA LEU A 3 10.68 -1.15 0.52
C LEU A 3 9.63 -0.03 0.70
N LEU A 4 8.36 -0.38 0.56
CA LEU A 4 7.27 0.58 0.61
C LEU A 4 5.94 -0.16 0.81
N THR A 5 5.01 0.46 1.54
CA THR A 5 3.61 0.04 1.62
C THR A 5 2.76 1.12 0.97
N ARG A 6 2.06 0.76 -0.12
CA ARG A 6 1.27 1.70 -0.92
C ARG A 6 -0.22 1.46 -0.72
N VAL A 7 -0.94 2.54 -0.49
CA VAL A 7 -2.41 2.57 -0.49
C VAL A 7 -2.89 2.99 -1.88
N ASP A 8 -3.61 2.12 -2.55
CA ASP A 8 -4.24 2.41 -3.82
C ASP A 8 -5.55 1.62 -3.92
N HIS A 9 -6.66 2.32 -4.07
CA HIS A 9 -7.98 1.67 -4.10
C HIS A 9 -8.15 0.72 -5.30
N ARG A 10 -7.31 0.85 -6.32
CA ARG A 10 -7.29 -0.06 -7.47
C ARG A 10 -6.30 -1.21 -7.30
N LEU A 11 -5.55 -1.23 -6.20
CA LEU A 11 -4.48 -2.20 -5.94
C LEU A 11 -3.41 -2.17 -7.03
N LEU A 12 -3.11 -3.30 -7.65
CA LEU A 12 -2.08 -3.38 -8.69
C LEU A 12 -2.74 -3.14 -10.05
N HIS A 13 -2.29 -2.12 -10.78
CA HIS A 13 -2.88 -1.80 -12.07
C HIS A 13 -1.88 -1.10 -13.01
N GLY A 14 -1.92 -1.48 -14.27
CA GLY A 14 -1.30 -0.83 -15.42
C GLY A 14 0.13 -0.34 -15.22
N GLN A 15 0.41 0.81 -15.82
CA GLN A 15 1.73 1.43 -15.79
C GLN A 15 2.17 1.87 -14.38
N VAL A 16 1.21 2.13 -13.50
CA VAL A 16 1.51 2.53 -12.11
C VAL A 16 2.24 1.40 -11.38
N ALA A 17 1.76 0.16 -11.55
CA ALA A 17 2.42 -1.01 -10.96
C ALA A 17 3.84 -1.17 -11.47
N PHE A 18 4.03 -1.05 -12.78
CA PHE A 18 5.35 -1.15 -13.41
C PHE A 18 6.29 -0.04 -12.91
N SER A 19 5.82 1.21 -12.92
CA SER A 19 6.64 2.37 -12.54
C SER A 19 7.13 2.27 -11.09
N TRP A 20 6.24 1.92 -10.16
CA TRP A 20 6.62 1.78 -8.76
C TRP A 20 7.55 0.60 -8.54
N THR A 21 7.26 -0.55 -9.12
CA THR A 21 8.08 -1.75 -8.96
C THR A 21 9.50 -1.50 -9.46
N GLN A 22 9.62 -0.88 -10.62
CA GLN A 22 10.91 -0.58 -11.22
C GLN A 22 11.68 0.48 -10.41
N ASN A 23 11.02 1.56 -10.02
CA ASN A 23 11.64 2.63 -9.24
C ASN A 23 12.18 2.12 -7.91
N LEU A 24 11.43 1.24 -7.25
CA LEU A 24 11.81 0.67 -5.97
C LEU A 24 12.88 -0.43 -6.10
N GLY A 25 12.99 -1.04 -7.26
CA GLY A 25 13.84 -2.24 -7.42
C GLY A 25 13.26 -3.44 -6.72
N ALA A 26 11.94 -3.55 -6.63
CA ALA A 26 11.25 -4.64 -5.93
C ALA A 26 11.34 -5.93 -6.74
N ASP A 27 11.54 -7.06 -6.07
CA ASP A 27 11.50 -8.38 -6.68
C ASP A 27 10.27 -9.21 -6.26
N CYS A 28 9.49 -8.70 -5.32
CA CYS A 28 8.27 -9.34 -4.86
C CYS A 28 7.22 -8.29 -4.51
N ILE A 29 5.99 -8.54 -4.94
CA ILE A 29 4.83 -7.70 -4.60
C ILE A 29 3.91 -8.53 -3.73
N LEU A 30 3.52 -7.99 -2.57
CA LEU A 30 2.51 -8.57 -1.70
C LEU A 30 1.23 -7.73 -1.82
N ILE A 31 0.17 -8.35 -2.30
CA ILE A 31 -1.18 -7.78 -2.26
C ILE A 31 -1.84 -8.28 -0.98
N ALA A 32 -2.06 -7.39 -0.05
CA ALA A 32 -2.70 -7.71 1.23
C ALA A 32 -4.13 -7.17 1.21
N ASN A 33 -5.11 -8.07 1.08
CA ASN A 33 -6.50 -7.68 0.89
C ASN A 33 -7.42 -8.83 1.31
N ASP A 34 -8.49 -8.51 2.03
CA ASP A 34 -9.38 -9.54 2.56
C ASP A 34 -10.33 -10.14 1.52
N ASP A 35 -10.57 -9.45 0.40
CA ASP A 35 -11.47 -9.93 -0.65
C ASP A 35 -10.73 -10.70 -1.77
N VAL A 36 -9.59 -10.20 -2.21
CA VAL A 36 -8.89 -10.71 -3.41
C VAL A 36 -8.59 -12.22 -3.33
N PRO A 37 -8.11 -12.79 -2.21
CA PRO A 37 -7.75 -14.22 -2.18
C PRO A 37 -8.89 -15.15 -2.56
N THR A 38 -10.14 -14.75 -2.32
CA THR A 38 -11.33 -15.56 -2.62
C THR A 38 -12.17 -14.98 -3.76
N ASN A 39 -11.69 -13.96 -4.45
CA ASN A 39 -12.37 -13.31 -5.57
C ASN A 39 -11.58 -13.57 -6.84
N ASP A 40 -11.98 -14.59 -7.61
CA ASP A 40 -11.24 -15.04 -8.78
C ASP A 40 -11.09 -13.97 -9.86
N LEU A 41 -12.10 -13.14 -10.07
CA LEU A 41 -12.05 -12.06 -11.05
C LEU A 41 -11.00 -11.01 -10.67
N ARG A 42 -11.02 -10.56 -9.42
CA ARG A 42 -10.03 -9.58 -8.93
C ARG A 42 -8.62 -10.16 -8.93
N LYS A 43 -8.50 -11.41 -8.50
CA LYS A 43 -7.20 -12.11 -8.50
C LYS A 43 -6.62 -12.20 -9.90
N THR A 44 -7.42 -12.56 -10.89
CA THR A 44 -6.98 -12.63 -12.28
C THR A 44 -6.56 -11.27 -12.80
N THR A 45 -7.36 -10.23 -12.53
CA THR A 45 -7.06 -8.86 -12.94
C THR A 45 -5.71 -8.40 -12.37
N ILE A 46 -5.46 -8.68 -11.10
CA ILE A 46 -4.20 -8.32 -10.45
C ILE A 46 -3.02 -9.09 -11.04
N LYS A 47 -3.19 -10.39 -11.30
CA LYS A 47 -2.14 -11.21 -11.92
C LYS A 47 -1.76 -10.71 -13.29
N LEU A 48 -2.72 -10.21 -14.07
CA LEU A 48 -2.47 -9.64 -15.40
C LEU A 48 -1.68 -8.32 -15.32
N ALA A 49 -1.77 -7.60 -14.21
CA ALA A 49 -1.06 -6.35 -14.02
C ALA A 49 0.36 -6.54 -13.47
N LYS A 50 0.75 -7.77 -13.13
CA LYS A 50 2.06 -8.05 -12.54
C LYS A 50 3.18 -7.74 -13.54
N PRO A 51 4.19 -6.94 -13.14
CA PRO A 51 5.39 -6.75 -13.95
C PRO A 51 6.13 -8.06 -14.18
N GLN A 52 6.75 -8.18 -15.34
CA GLN A 52 7.51 -9.37 -15.69
C GLN A 52 8.73 -9.51 -14.78
N GLY A 53 9.01 -10.74 -14.36
CA GLY A 53 10.19 -11.05 -13.55
C GLY A 53 10.02 -10.77 -12.05
N VAL A 54 8.85 -10.34 -11.64
CA VAL A 54 8.55 -10.03 -10.24
C VAL A 54 7.60 -11.10 -9.67
N LYS A 55 7.89 -11.57 -8.46
CA LYS A 55 7.01 -12.51 -7.77
C LYS A 55 5.78 -11.77 -7.24
N LEU A 56 4.62 -12.40 -7.37
CA LEU A 56 3.36 -11.88 -6.83
C LEU A 56 2.81 -12.83 -5.78
N VAL A 57 2.52 -12.30 -4.60
CA VAL A 57 1.90 -13.02 -3.50
C VAL A 57 0.60 -12.31 -3.13
N ILE A 58 -0.48 -13.04 -3.03
CA ILE A 58 -1.80 -12.51 -2.66
C ILE A 58 -2.23 -13.20 -1.37
N LYS A 59 -2.45 -12.43 -0.32
CA LYS A 59 -2.87 -12.93 1.00
C LYS A 59 -3.90 -11.99 1.59
N ASN A 60 -4.75 -12.50 2.48
CA ASN A 60 -5.59 -11.63 3.29
C ASN A 60 -4.72 -10.84 4.29
N ILE A 61 -5.31 -9.88 4.98
CA ILE A 61 -4.55 -8.99 5.88
C ILE A 61 -3.92 -9.79 7.03
N GLU A 62 -4.69 -10.68 7.65
CA GLU A 62 -4.21 -11.46 8.79
C GLU A 62 -3.04 -12.38 8.41
N ASP A 63 -3.17 -13.09 7.28
CA ASP A 63 -2.09 -13.96 6.78
C ASP A 63 -0.87 -13.16 6.32
N SER A 64 -1.09 -11.96 5.81
CA SER A 64 0.00 -11.04 5.45
C SER A 64 0.79 -10.62 6.69
N ILE A 65 0.10 -10.26 7.75
CA ILE A 65 0.75 -9.90 9.03
C ILE A 65 1.57 -11.08 9.55
N ALA A 66 0.99 -12.27 9.55
CA ALA A 66 1.67 -13.48 10.01
C ALA A 66 2.93 -13.77 9.19
N ALA A 67 2.86 -13.62 7.87
CA ALA A 67 4.00 -13.82 6.99
C ALA A 67 5.11 -12.81 7.27
N LEU A 68 4.78 -11.54 7.46
CA LEU A 68 5.76 -10.50 7.77
C LEU A 68 6.43 -10.75 9.13
N GLU A 69 5.66 -11.16 10.13
CA GLU A 69 6.19 -11.44 11.47
C GLU A 69 7.08 -12.67 11.49
N SER A 70 6.80 -13.66 10.65
CA SER A 70 7.55 -14.93 10.63
C SER A 70 8.95 -14.79 10.04
N GLY A 71 9.24 -13.70 9.31
CA GLY A 71 10.52 -13.52 8.62
C GLY A 71 10.60 -14.22 7.28
N VAL A 72 9.55 -14.92 6.83
CA VAL A 72 9.56 -15.63 5.55
C VAL A 72 9.72 -14.69 4.35
N THR A 73 9.38 -13.41 4.52
CA THR A 73 9.49 -12.39 3.48
C THR A 73 10.83 -11.68 3.46
N ASP A 74 11.70 -11.90 4.43
CA ASP A 74 12.94 -11.13 4.61
C ASP A 74 13.91 -11.25 3.45
N LYS A 75 13.86 -12.36 2.72
CA LYS A 75 14.70 -12.62 1.55
C LYS A 75 14.32 -11.78 0.32
N TYR A 76 13.17 -11.14 0.35
CA TYR A 76 12.66 -10.36 -0.78
C TYR A 76 12.87 -8.87 -0.58
N LYS A 77 12.98 -8.16 -1.71
CA LYS A 77 12.80 -6.71 -1.79
C LYS A 77 11.31 -6.48 -2.02
N LEU A 78 10.59 -6.24 -0.95
CA LEU A 78 9.14 -6.37 -0.91
C LEU A 78 8.43 -5.03 -1.10
N PHE A 79 7.49 -5.01 -2.03
CA PHE A 79 6.55 -3.92 -2.25
C PHE A 79 5.16 -4.40 -1.82
N ILE A 80 4.59 -3.76 -0.79
CA ILE A 80 3.27 -4.11 -0.27
C ILE A 80 2.23 -3.15 -0.83
N VAL A 81 1.12 -3.68 -1.34
CA VAL A 81 0.01 -2.87 -1.85
C VAL A 81 -1.27 -3.26 -1.14
N VAL A 82 -1.97 -2.26 -0.61
CA VAL A 82 -3.26 -2.40 0.07
C VAL A 82 -4.26 -1.45 -0.56
N GLU A 83 -5.56 -1.70 -0.37
CA GLU A 83 -6.58 -0.88 -1.04
C GLU A 83 -7.10 0.30 -0.19
N SER A 84 -6.83 0.34 1.11
CA SER A 84 -7.36 1.35 2.00
C SER A 84 -6.38 1.79 3.08
N VAL A 85 -6.64 2.97 3.64
CA VAL A 85 -5.89 3.48 4.79
C VAL A 85 -6.04 2.53 5.99
N GLU A 86 -7.23 1.98 6.20
CA GLU A 86 -7.48 1.04 7.29
C GLU A 86 -6.61 -0.21 7.17
N ASP A 87 -6.50 -0.78 5.98
CA ASP A 87 -5.65 -1.94 5.74
C ASP A 87 -4.17 -1.62 5.96
N ALA A 88 -3.71 -0.47 5.50
CA ALA A 88 -2.34 -0.02 5.75
C ALA A 88 -2.07 0.09 7.26
N TYR A 89 -3.00 0.66 7.99
CA TYR A 89 -2.89 0.79 9.44
C TYR A 89 -2.81 -0.58 10.12
N ARG A 90 -3.68 -1.50 9.75
CA ARG A 90 -3.71 -2.85 10.34
C ARG A 90 -2.37 -3.57 10.18
N ILE A 91 -1.74 -3.43 9.03
CA ILE A 91 -0.45 -4.07 8.75
C ILE A 91 0.70 -3.32 9.43
N ALA A 92 0.70 -2.00 9.34
CA ALA A 92 1.86 -1.19 9.72
C ALA A 92 1.98 -0.95 11.23
N LYS A 93 0.87 -0.89 11.96
CA LYS A 93 0.89 -0.48 13.38
C LYS A 93 1.79 -1.35 14.26
N ASN A 94 1.90 -2.64 13.95
CA ASN A 94 2.68 -3.59 14.73
C ASN A 94 3.88 -4.14 13.96
N CYS A 95 4.26 -3.52 12.84
CA CYS A 95 5.38 -3.96 12.02
C CYS A 95 6.44 -2.86 11.96
N PRO A 96 7.49 -2.93 12.79
CA PRO A 96 8.55 -1.91 12.80
C PRO A 96 9.28 -1.78 11.46
N ASP A 97 9.32 -2.84 10.67
CA ASP A 97 10.00 -2.86 9.38
C ASP A 97 9.24 -2.09 8.29
N ILE A 98 7.97 -1.80 8.51
CA ILE A 98 7.22 -0.88 7.64
C ILE A 98 7.50 0.54 8.14
N THR A 99 8.36 1.25 7.43
CA THR A 99 8.80 2.60 7.80
C THR A 99 8.20 3.68 6.92
N GLU A 100 7.81 3.34 5.70
CA GLU A 100 7.27 4.30 4.72
C GLU A 100 5.94 3.82 4.17
N ILE A 101 4.97 4.72 4.17
CA ILE A 101 3.63 4.49 3.64
C ILE A 101 3.36 5.53 2.56
N ASN A 102 2.96 5.06 1.38
CA ASN A 102 2.63 5.90 0.24
C ASN A 102 1.12 5.92 0.03
N LEU A 103 0.55 7.11 -0.03
CA LEU A 103 -0.85 7.31 -0.41
C LEU A 103 -0.88 7.60 -1.91
N GLY A 104 -1.27 6.62 -2.70
CA GLY A 104 -1.28 6.71 -4.16
C GLY A 104 -2.64 7.07 -4.74
N GLY A 105 -3.71 6.62 -4.11
CA GLY A 105 -5.07 6.91 -4.55
C GLY A 105 -6.10 6.31 -3.61
N THR A 106 -7.08 7.11 -3.23
CA THR A 106 -8.22 6.68 -2.43
C THR A 106 -9.52 7.11 -3.10
N LYS A 107 -10.58 6.36 -2.81
CA LYS A 107 -11.89 6.61 -3.40
C LYS A 107 -12.58 7.82 -2.77
N VAL A 108 -13.26 8.63 -3.58
CA VAL A 108 -14.20 9.62 -3.07
C VAL A 108 -15.41 8.88 -2.53
N ARG A 109 -15.82 9.19 -1.31
CA ARG A 109 -17.02 8.67 -0.65
C ARG A 109 -17.76 9.84 -0.01
N GLU A 110 -18.99 9.60 0.43
CA GLU A 110 -19.86 10.63 0.96
C GLU A 110 -19.25 11.39 2.15
N ASP A 111 -18.52 10.67 2.99
CA ASP A 111 -17.96 11.19 4.23
C ASP A 111 -16.47 11.54 4.12
N THR A 112 -15.93 11.66 2.91
CA THR A 112 -14.51 11.97 2.69
C THR A 112 -14.27 13.45 2.48
N LYS A 113 -13.08 13.88 2.92
CA LYS A 113 -12.50 15.18 2.66
C LYS A 113 -11.32 15.00 1.71
N ASN A 114 -11.24 15.84 0.69
CA ASN A 114 -10.08 15.84 -0.20
C ASN A 114 -8.93 16.61 0.46
N ILE A 115 -7.78 15.97 0.61
CA ILE A 115 -6.58 16.59 1.19
C ILE A 115 -5.46 16.78 0.17
N SER A 116 -5.52 16.08 -0.95
CA SER A 116 -4.57 16.22 -2.04
C SER A 116 -5.14 15.55 -3.28
N LYS A 117 -4.45 15.70 -4.42
CA LYS A 117 -4.84 15.04 -5.67
C LYS A 117 -5.02 13.54 -5.45
N ALA A 118 -6.18 13.02 -5.79
CA ALA A 118 -6.56 11.61 -5.68
C ALA A 118 -6.61 11.06 -4.23
N ILE A 119 -6.47 11.90 -3.21
CA ILE A 119 -6.49 11.45 -1.80
C ILE A 119 -7.68 12.06 -1.09
N ASN A 120 -8.64 11.19 -0.76
CA ASN A 120 -9.89 11.53 -0.11
C ASN A 120 -10.01 10.64 1.12
N VAL A 121 -10.18 11.24 2.29
CA VAL A 121 -10.12 10.51 3.56
C VAL A 121 -11.26 10.91 4.49
N THR A 122 -11.70 9.95 5.29
CA THR A 122 -12.66 10.18 6.37
C THR A 122 -11.93 10.73 7.60
N SER A 123 -12.69 11.24 8.57
CA SER A 123 -12.13 11.65 9.85
C SER A 123 -11.44 10.49 10.56
N LYS A 124 -12.02 9.29 10.48
CA LYS A 124 -11.42 8.08 11.06
C LYS A 124 -10.08 7.77 10.39
N GLU A 125 -10.02 7.86 9.07
CA GLU A 125 -8.79 7.60 8.32
C GLU A 125 -7.71 8.63 8.65
N LEU A 126 -8.08 9.91 8.83
CA LEU A 126 -7.14 10.93 9.29
C LEU A 126 -6.53 10.55 10.65
N ASN A 127 -7.36 10.08 11.57
CA ASN A 127 -6.87 9.66 12.89
C ASN A 127 -5.90 8.46 12.78
N LEU A 128 -6.19 7.50 11.91
CA LEU A 128 -5.30 6.37 11.69
C LEU A 128 -3.96 6.80 11.09
N LEU A 129 -3.97 7.71 10.13
CA LEU A 129 -2.75 8.25 9.53
C LEU A 129 -1.94 9.05 10.55
N ASP A 130 -2.61 9.85 11.38
CA ASP A 130 -1.95 10.61 12.46
C ASP A 130 -1.25 9.67 13.42
N GLU A 131 -1.88 8.56 13.77
CA GLU A 131 -1.29 7.56 14.65
C GLU A 131 -0.05 6.92 14.02
N LEU A 132 -0.10 6.58 12.74
CA LEU A 132 1.06 6.03 12.02
C LEU A 132 2.23 7.02 12.03
N VAL A 133 1.96 8.31 11.82
CA VAL A 133 2.99 9.36 11.92
C VAL A 133 3.56 9.42 13.34
N SER A 134 2.71 9.32 14.36
CA SER A 134 3.16 9.34 15.77
C SER A 134 4.03 8.14 16.11
N LEU A 135 3.88 7.03 15.40
CA LEU A 135 4.72 5.83 15.54
C LEU A 135 6.06 5.96 14.80
N GLY A 136 6.34 7.11 14.20
CA GLY A 136 7.58 7.37 13.49
C GLY A 136 7.59 6.97 12.02
N LYS A 137 6.44 6.61 11.47
CA LYS A 137 6.37 6.22 10.07
C LYS A 137 6.25 7.44 9.17
N LYS A 138 6.94 7.40 8.03
CA LYS A 138 6.84 8.43 7.00
C LYS A 138 5.60 8.15 6.15
N VAL A 139 4.67 9.09 6.13
CA VAL A 139 3.48 8.98 5.26
C VAL A 139 3.60 10.04 4.17
N GLU A 140 3.68 9.60 2.92
CA GLU A 140 3.85 10.45 1.76
C GLU A 140 2.68 10.33 0.80
N ILE A 141 2.50 11.34 -0.04
CA ILE A 141 1.48 11.37 -1.08
C ILE A 141 2.17 11.49 -2.42
N ARG A 142 2.04 10.47 -3.27
CA ARG A 142 2.52 10.44 -4.65
C ARG A 142 1.77 9.39 -5.43
N GLN A 143 1.22 9.76 -6.60
CA GLN A 143 0.57 8.80 -7.48
C GLN A 143 1.59 7.94 -8.23
N VAL A 144 2.62 8.57 -8.78
CA VAL A 144 3.69 7.88 -9.51
C VAL A 144 5.04 8.37 -8.98
N PRO A 145 6.13 7.59 -9.16
CA PRO A 145 7.43 7.94 -8.58
C PRO A 145 8.00 9.28 -9.05
N SER A 146 7.64 9.72 -10.26
CA SER A 146 8.11 10.98 -10.82
C SER A 146 7.39 12.22 -10.28
N ASP A 147 6.26 12.04 -9.58
CA ASP A 147 5.54 13.15 -8.98
C ASP A 147 6.34 13.75 -7.83
N LYS A 148 6.09 15.04 -7.57
CA LYS A 148 6.64 15.70 -6.38
C LYS A 148 6.10 15.02 -5.13
N LEU A 149 7.00 14.65 -4.24
CA LEU A 149 6.65 14.05 -2.96
C LEU A 149 6.05 15.10 -2.03
N LEU A 150 4.86 14.81 -1.50
CA LEU A 150 4.22 15.60 -0.46
C LEU A 150 4.17 14.76 0.81
N LEU A 151 4.47 15.36 1.95
CA LEU A 151 4.28 14.68 3.24
C LEU A 151 2.84 14.86 3.70
N TYR A 152 2.23 13.79 4.14
CA TYR A 152 0.86 13.82 4.66
C TYR A 152 0.69 14.88 5.74
N LYS A 153 1.64 14.97 6.68
CA LYS A 153 1.58 15.93 7.80
C LYS A 153 1.52 17.38 7.35
N ASP A 154 1.95 17.69 6.13
CA ASP A 154 1.99 19.06 5.62
C ASP A 154 0.69 19.46 4.91
N VAL A 155 -0.17 18.49 4.56
CA VAL A 155 -1.41 18.75 3.81
C VAL A 155 -2.69 18.36 4.57
N ARG A 156 -2.56 17.73 5.73
CA ARG A 156 -3.71 17.29 6.51
C ARG A 156 -4.51 18.45 7.11
#